data_54443126a07d641fe3075d2856175200
#
_entry.id   54443126a07d641fe3075d2856175200
#
_cell.length_a   1.000
_cell.length_b   1.000
_cell.length_c   1.000
_cell.angle_alpha   90.00
_cell.angle_beta   90.00
_cell.angle_gamma   90.00
#
_symmetry.space_group_name_H-M   'P 1'
#
loop_
_entity.id
_entity.type
_entity.pdbx_description
1 polymer ?
#
loop_
_entity_poly.entity_id
_entity_poly.type
_entity_poly.pdbx_seq_one_letter_code
_entity_poly.pdbx_strand_id
1 'polypeptide(L)'
;MQFLQLVIGGVSQGCIYGLIALGFVLIYKATETVSFAQGELMMLGAFAGLLAMGFWGFPFWVAVLAAMAAMAAVGYVIERAVIQPILGQPAFSVVMLTIGIGYVLRGLVTMIPGIGTDTHTLAVPYKDMGFQWGALMINAEQAVVVGATAALCLVLYLLFKHTKLGIAMQAMSQNQLAAYYMGIPVKRLNSMVWALAAMVAAVAGLLLAPITFVHANMGFIGLKAFPAAVVGGFGSLPGAIVGGLVIGVVESLSGFYLPDGFKDTAAYIVVLIMLMVMPNGLFGETTRKKV
;
A
#
# COMPACT_ATOMS: atom_id res chain seq x y z
N MET A 1 7.71 -24.77 -17.25
CA MET A 1 8.71 -23.78 -16.80
C MET A 1 8.19 -22.35 -16.91
N GLN A 2 7.64 -21.90 -18.03
CA GLN A 2 7.06 -20.55 -18.19
C GLN A 2 5.98 -20.22 -17.15
N PHE A 3 5.07 -21.17 -16.87
CA PHE A 3 4.03 -20.99 -15.85
C PHE A 3 4.61 -20.66 -14.45
N LEU A 4 5.64 -21.38 -14.01
CA LEU A 4 6.29 -21.12 -12.72
C LEU A 4 6.95 -19.73 -12.69
N GLN A 5 7.56 -19.31 -13.78
CA GLN A 5 8.18 -17.98 -13.88
C GLN A 5 7.12 -16.84 -13.81
N LEU A 6 5.96 -17.05 -14.46
CA LEU A 6 4.82 -16.14 -14.38
C LEU A 6 4.26 -16.06 -12.93
N VAL A 7 4.16 -17.20 -12.25
CA VAL A 7 3.70 -17.22 -10.85
C VAL A 7 4.69 -16.50 -9.93
N ILE A 8 6.00 -16.69 -10.11
CA ILE A 8 7.02 -15.98 -9.32
C ILE A 8 6.93 -14.47 -9.56
N GLY A 9 6.81 -14.04 -10.83
CA GLY A 9 6.58 -12.64 -11.17
C GLY A 9 5.28 -12.10 -10.57
N GLY A 10 4.20 -12.87 -10.66
CA GLY A 10 2.90 -12.54 -10.07
C GLY A 10 2.93 -12.44 -8.55
N VAL A 11 3.67 -13.31 -7.87
CA VAL A 11 3.88 -13.23 -6.41
C VAL A 11 4.63 -11.95 -6.04
N SER A 12 5.69 -11.59 -6.75
CA SER A 12 6.43 -10.36 -6.51
C SER A 12 5.53 -9.12 -6.71
N GLN A 13 4.82 -9.05 -7.83
CA GLN A 13 3.84 -7.97 -8.09
C GLN A 13 2.74 -7.95 -7.04
N GLY A 14 2.25 -9.13 -6.66
CA GLY A 14 1.23 -9.30 -5.64
C GLY A 14 1.68 -8.85 -4.24
N CYS A 15 2.95 -9.01 -3.89
CA CYS A 15 3.53 -8.48 -2.67
C CYS A 15 3.45 -6.95 -2.63
N ILE A 16 3.76 -6.27 -3.73
CA ILE A 16 3.66 -4.81 -3.83
C ILE A 16 2.20 -4.36 -3.69
N TYR A 17 1.28 -5.00 -4.40
CA TYR A 17 -0.16 -4.73 -4.26
C TYR A 17 -0.65 -4.98 -2.83
N GLY A 18 -0.18 -6.05 -2.20
CA GLY A 18 -0.47 -6.36 -0.81
C GLY A 18 0.02 -5.28 0.16
N LEU A 19 1.20 -4.72 -0.04
CA LEU A 19 1.71 -3.60 0.77
C LEU A 19 0.86 -2.34 0.62
N ILE A 20 0.47 -1.99 -0.61
CA ILE A 20 -0.41 -0.85 -0.84
C ILE A 20 -1.79 -1.11 -0.22
N ALA A 21 -2.32 -2.33 -0.40
CA ALA A 21 -3.57 -2.77 0.19
C ALA A 21 -3.55 -2.75 1.73
N LEU A 22 -2.41 -3.09 2.35
CA LEU A 22 -2.21 -2.92 3.79
C LEU A 22 -2.41 -1.47 4.23
N GLY A 23 -1.89 -0.51 3.48
CA GLY A 23 -2.10 0.90 3.76
C GLY A 23 -3.59 1.29 3.72
N PHE A 24 -4.34 0.82 2.71
CA PHE A 24 -5.80 0.99 2.64
C PHE A 24 -6.50 0.40 3.86
N VAL A 25 -6.15 -0.83 4.22
CA VAL A 25 -6.77 -1.55 5.34
C VAL A 25 -6.43 -0.90 6.69
N LEU A 26 -5.20 -0.42 6.88
CA LEU A 26 -4.80 0.31 8.08
C LEU A 26 -5.66 1.55 8.30
N ILE A 27 -5.81 2.38 7.27
CA ILE A 27 -6.62 3.60 7.33
C ILE A 27 -8.09 3.25 7.56
N TYR A 28 -8.62 2.27 6.81
CA TYR A 28 -10.01 1.83 6.94
C TYR A 28 -10.34 1.34 8.36
N LYS A 29 -9.46 0.54 8.97
CA LYS A 29 -9.65 0.06 10.35
C LYS A 29 -9.66 1.19 11.39
N ALA A 30 -9.00 2.30 11.10
CA ALA A 30 -8.95 3.44 12.01
C ALA A 30 -10.10 4.42 11.82
N THR A 31 -10.54 4.65 10.58
CA THR A 31 -11.48 5.73 10.24
C THR A 31 -12.79 5.24 9.66
N GLU A 32 -12.94 3.94 9.42
CA GLU A 32 -14.07 3.31 8.70
C GLU A 32 -14.32 3.92 7.31
N THR A 33 -13.32 4.62 6.77
CA THR A 33 -13.38 5.25 5.45
C THR A 33 -12.20 4.81 4.59
N VAL A 34 -12.45 4.70 3.29
CA VAL A 34 -11.41 4.37 2.31
C VAL A 34 -10.66 5.65 1.92
N SER A 35 -9.33 5.60 1.94
CA SER A 35 -8.49 6.72 1.51
C SER A 35 -7.91 6.47 0.13
N PHE A 36 -8.35 7.20 -0.87
CA PHE A 36 -7.81 7.10 -2.22
C PHE A 36 -6.46 7.84 -2.41
N ALA A 37 -5.97 8.54 -1.38
CA ALA A 37 -4.65 9.16 -1.39
C ALA A 37 -3.49 8.14 -1.28
N GLN A 38 -3.78 6.85 -0.99
CA GLN A 38 -2.75 5.83 -0.71
C GLN A 38 -1.77 5.63 -1.88
N GLY A 39 -2.27 5.66 -3.12
CA GLY A 39 -1.42 5.56 -4.31
C GLY A 39 -0.47 6.75 -4.45
N GLU A 40 -0.94 7.96 -4.14
CA GLU A 40 -0.11 9.17 -4.19
C GLU A 40 0.90 9.21 -3.04
N LEU A 41 0.55 8.68 -1.87
CA LEU A 41 1.52 8.52 -0.78
C LEU A 41 2.62 7.53 -1.16
N MET A 42 2.29 6.46 -1.90
CA MET A 42 3.28 5.55 -2.47
C MET A 42 4.22 6.26 -3.46
N MET A 43 3.65 7.03 -4.39
CA MET A 43 4.42 7.85 -5.33
C MET A 43 5.36 8.81 -4.60
N LEU A 44 4.83 9.57 -3.62
CA LEU A 44 5.65 10.48 -2.81
C LEU A 44 6.78 9.75 -2.08
N GLY A 45 6.53 8.55 -1.57
CA GLY A 45 7.55 7.72 -0.94
C GLY A 45 8.70 7.37 -1.90
N ALA A 46 8.38 7.02 -3.15
CA ALA A 46 9.37 6.77 -4.19
C ALA A 46 10.18 8.03 -4.52
N PHE A 47 9.53 9.19 -4.66
CA PHE A 47 10.20 10.47 -4.88
C PHE A 47 11.05 10.90 -3.67
N ALA A 48 10.59 10.68 -2.43
CA ALA A 48 11.36 10.96 -1.22
C ALA A 48 12.67 10.14 -1.19
N GLY A 49 12.61 8.86 -1.56
CA GLY A 49 13.81 8.03 -1.69
C GLY A 49 14.74 8.48 -2.82
N LEU A 50 14.18 8.85 -3.97
CA LEU A 50 14.94 9.40 -5.10
C LEU A 50 15.68 10.67 -4.69
N LEU A 51 15.00 11.59 -4.00
CA LEU A 51 15.59 12.84 -3.50
C LEU A 51 16.66 12.57 -2.44
N ALA A 52 16.43 11.61 -1.53
CA ALA A 52 17.40 11.25 -0.50
C ALA A 52 18.71 10.70 -1.10
N MET A 53 18.62 9.93 -2.18
CA MET A 53 19.78 9.40 -2.88
C MET A 53 20.44 10.44 -3.79
N GLY A 54 19.63 11.19 -4.54
CA GLY A 54 20.13 12.13 -5.54
C GLY A 54 20.69 13.44 -4.95
N PHE A 55 19.99 14.04 -3.97
CA PHE A 55 20.38 15.32 -3.36
C PHE A 55 21.33 15.16 -2.19
N TRP A 56 21.06 14.19 -1.30
CA TRP A 56 21.85 14.00 -0.08
C TRP A 56 22.92 12.92 -0.20
N GLY A 57 22.96 12.20 -1.34
CA GLY A 57 23.94 11.15 -1.58
C GLY A 57 23.85 9.99 -0.58
N PHE A 58 22.69 9.78 0.02
CA PHE A 58 22.53 8.71 1.00
C PHE A 58 22.62 7.34 0.32
N PRO A 59 23.28 6.35 0.97
CA PRO A 59 23.22 4.98 0.51
C PRO A 59 21.76 4.48 0.55
N PHE A 60 21.41 3.54 -0.33
CA PHE A 60 20.05 3.06 -0.53
C PHE A 60 19.30 2.75 0.78
N TRP A 61 19.92 2.03 1.71
CA TRP A 61 19.27 1.65 2.97
C TRP A 61 18.95 2.84 3.88
N VAL A 62 19.82 3.84 3.90
CA VAL A 62 19.57 5.09 4.64
C VAL A 62 18.49 5.91 3.96
N ALA A 63 18.47 5.95 2.62
CA ALA A 63 17.43 6.62 1.86
C ALA A 63 16.03 5.98 2.09
N VAL A 64 15.96 4.66 2.21
CA VAL A 64 14.72 3.95 2.58
C VAL A 64 14.22 4.41 3.95
N LEU A 65 15.09 4.42 4.96
CA LEU A 65 14.71 4.86 6.32
C LEU A 65 14.32 6.36 6.34
N ALA A 66 15.05 7.20 5.62
CA ALA A 66 14.75 8.62 5.49
C ALA A 66 13.38 8.85 4.81
N ALA A 67 13.10 8.14 3.72
CA ALA A 67 11.81 8.20 3.03
C ALA A 67 10.66 7.71 3.94
N MET A 68 10.86 6.62 4.68
CA MET A 68 9.88 6.13 5.66
C MET A 68 9.59 7.18 6.73
N ALA A 69 10.62 7.81 7.31
CA ALA A 69 10.47 8.84 8.34
C ALA A 69 9.78 10.09 7.78
N ALA A 70 10.18 10.56 6.59
CA ALA A 70 9.56 11.69 5.93
C ALA A 70 8.08 11.42 5.63
N MET A 71 7.75 10.24 5.09
CA MET A 71 6.37 9.87 4.79
C MET A 71 5.52 9.63 6.02
N ALA A 72 6.11 9.15 7.13
CA ALA A 72 5.42 9.09 8.42
C ALA A 72 5.00 10.50 8.89
N ALA A 73 5.90 11.48 8.78
CA ALA A 73 5.60 12.87 9.10
C ALA A 73 4.51 13.45 8.17
N VAL A 74 4.59 13.21 6.88
CA VAL A 74 3.59 13.63 5.89
C VAL A 74 2.22 13.03 6.20
N GLY A 75 2.13 11.71 6.42
CA GLY A 75 0.88 11.04 6.78
C GLY A 75 0.28 11.57 8.08
N TYR A 76 1.12 11.78 9.10
CA TYR A 76 0.69 12.38 10.37
C TYR A 76 0.12 13.80 10.19
N VAL A 77 0.80 14.64 9.39
CA VAL A 77 0.37 16.02 9.13
C VAL A 77 -0.91 16.06 8.31
N ILE A 78 -1.02 15.23 7.26
CA ILE A 78 -2.24 15.15 6.43
C ILE A 78 -3.45 14.79 7.30
N GLU A 79 -3.31 13.76 8.13
CA GLU A 79 -4.42 13.38 9.01
C GLU A 79 -4.78 14.50 9.96
N ARG A 80 -3.80 15.05 10.67
CA ARG A 80 -4.06 16.06 11.72
C ARG A 80 -4.61 17.37 11.18
N ALA A 81 -4.08 17.82 10.02
CA ALA A 81 -4.44 19.13 9.47
C ALA A 81 -5.67 19.09 8.56
N VAL A 82 -5.88 17.97 7.85
CA VAL A 82 -6.87 17.90 6.76
C VAL A 82 -7.97 16.89 7.04
N ILE A 83 -7.62 15.66 7.51
CA ILE A 83 -8.63 14.61 7.72
C ILE A 83 -9.34 14.78 9.06
N GLN A 84 -8.60 15.04 10.15
CA GLN A 84 -9.15 15.13 11.49
C GLN A 84 -10.32 16.15 11.64
N PRO A 85 -10.29 17.35 11.01
CA PRO A 85 -11.39 18.29 11.08
C PRO A 85 -12.69 17.81 10.41
N ILE A 86 -12.58 16.83 9.48
CA ILE A 86 -13.71 16.32 8.69
C ILE A 86 -14.19 14.98 9.24
N LEU A 87 -13.50 14.37 10.19
CA LEU A 87 -13.97 13.15 10.84
C LEU A 87 -15.35 13.39 11.50
N GLY A 88 -16.29 12.48 11.21
CA GLY A 88 -17.69 12.60 11.62
C GLY A 88 -18.63 13.15 10.55
N GLN A 89 -18.10 13.65 9.44
CA GLN A 89 -18.89 13.96 8.25
C GLN A 89 -19.22 12.68 7.45
N PRO A 90 -20.19 12.71 6.53
CA PRO A 90 -20.53 11.56 5.70
C PRO A 90 -19.29 10.96 5.01
N ALA A 91 -19.20 9.63 4.94
CA ALA A 91 -18.07 8.91 4.34
C ALA A 91 -17.70 9.41 2.92
N PHE A 92 -18.70 9.81 2.14
CA PHE A 92 -18.50 10.39 0.81
C PHE A 92 -17.61 11.65 0.85
N SER A 93 -17.79 12.53 1.82
CA SER A 93 -16.99 13.76 1.95
C SER A 93 -15.53 13.46 2.24
N VAL A 94 -15.27 12.46 3.10
CA VAL A 94 -13.90 12.02 3.41
C VAL A 94 -13.24 11.40 2.19
N VAL A 95 -13.94 10.56 1.45
CA VAL A 95 -13.45 9.95 0.20
C VAL A 95 -13.09 11.03 -0.83
N MET A 96 -13.97 12.00 -1.08
CA MET A 96 -13.71 13.09 -2.03
C MET A 96 -12.51 13.94 -1.60
N LEU A 97 -12.40 14.20 -0.30
CA LEU A 97 -11.24 14.90 0.26
C LEU A 97 -9.92 14.14 -0.01
N THR A 98 -9.90 12.82 0.22
CA THR A 98 -8.68 12.03 -0.02
C THR A 98 -8.27 11.98 -1.48
N ILE A 99 -9.24 11.97 -2.41
CA ILE A 99 -8.98 12.12 -3.85
C ILE A 99 -8.37 13.50 -4.12
N GLY A 100 -8.96 14.58 -3.56
CA GLY A 100 -8.44 15.94 -3.69
C GLY A 100 -7.02 16.07 -3.16
N ILE A 101 -6.73 15.50 -1.98
CA ILE A 101 -5.37 15.43 -1.42
C ILE A 101 -4.43 14.75 -2.42
N GLY A 102 -4.82 13.64 -3.00
CA GLY A 102 -4.04 12.91 -3.99
C GLY A 102 -3.62 13.78 -5.16
N TYR A 103 -4.57 14.51 -5.76
CA TYR A 103 -4.29 15.44 -6.87
C TYR A 103 -3.38 16.60 -6.45
N VAL A 104 -3.56 17.16 -5.26
CA VAL A 104 -2.68 18.22 -4.73
C VAL A 104 -1.26 17.69 -4.56
N LEU A 105 -1.09 16.51 -3.95
CA LEU A 105 0.22 15.89 -3.76
C LEU A 105 0.93 15.63 -5.09
N ARG A 106 0.21 15.11 -6.09
CA ARG A 106 0.74 14.92 -7.44
C ARG A 106 1.12 16.25 -8.08
N GLY A 107 0.27 17.27 -7.98
CA GLY A 107 0.55 18.61 -8.48
C GLY A 107 1.80 19.20 -7.85
N LEU A 108 1.99 19.06 -6.55
CA LEU A 108 3.20 19.53 -5.87
C LEU A 108 4.47 18.84 -6.38
N VAL A 109 4.43 17.54 -6.65
CA VAL A 109 5.56 16.81 -7.24
C VAL A 109 5.86 17.31 -8.64
N THR A 110 4.83 17.46 -9.49
CA THR A 110 5.02 17.90 -10.88
C THR A 110 5.53 19.34 -11.00
N MET A 111 5.38 20.15 -9.95
CA MET A 111 5.95 21.51 -9.89
C MET A 111 7.45 21.53 -9.64
N ILE A 112 8.09 20.41 -9.28
CA ILE A 112 9.54 20.35 -9.04
C ILE A 112 10.26 20.26 -10.40
N PRO A 113 11.00 21.30 -10.83
CA PRO A 113 11.64 21.31 -12.14
C PRO A 113 12.68 20.20 -12.28
N GLY A 114 12.67 19.48 -13.40
CA GLY A 114 13.64 18.42 -13.72
C GLY A 114 13.51 17.13 -12.90
N ILE A 115 12.50 17.03 -12.01
CA ILE A 115 12.25 15.84 -11.20
C ILE A 115 10.82 15.37 -11.37
N GLY A 116 9.84 16.27 -11.27
CA GLY A 116 8.44 15.91 -11.18
C GLY A 116 7.80 15.47 -12.49
N THR A 117 8.31 15.94 -13.63
CA THR A 117 7.78 15.61 -14.97
C THR A 117 8.51 14.47 -15.65
N ASP A 118 9.74 14.21 -15.24
CA ASP A 118 10.60 13.23 -15.87
C ASP A 118 10.45 11.84 -15.25
N THR A 119 10.90 10.84 -15.98
CA THR A 119 10.94 9.45 -15.50
C THR A 119 12.34 9.14 -14.99
N HIS A 120 12.44 8.73 -13.73
CA HIS A 120 13.71 8.47 -13.08
C HIS A 120 13.91 6.99 -12.77
N THR A 121 15.14 6.52 -12.89
CA THR A 121 15.56 5.21 -12.42
C THR A 121 16.08 5.32 -11.00
N LEU A 122 15.60 4.48 -10.08
CA LEU A 122 16.18 4.38 -8.76
C LEU A 122 17.40 3.45 -8.80
N ALA A 123 18.58 3.95 -8.41
CA ALA A 123 19.78 3.14 -8.32
C ALA A 123 19.71 2.22 -7.09
N VAL A 124 19.44 0.93 -7.32
CA VAL A 124 19.37 -0.08 -6.25
C VAL A 124 20.63 -0.94 -6.25
N PRO A 125 21.17 -1.32 -5.08
CA PRO A 125 22.43 -2.07 -4.98
C PRO A 125 22.33 -3.52 -5.49
N TYR A 126 21.10 -4.02 -5.69
CA TYR A 126 20.82 -5.37 -6.15
C TYR A 126 20.36 -5.41 -7.62
N LYS A 127 20.48 -4.31 -8.36
CA LYS A 127 20.15 -4.27 -9.79
C LYS A 127 21.07 -5.23 -10.55
N ASP A 128 20.52 -5.91 -11.54
CA ASP A 128 21.21 -6.87 -12.41
C ASP A 128 21.76 -8.13 -11.70
N MET A 129 21.46 -8.33 -10.42
CA MET A 129 21.71 -9.61 -9.76
C MET A 129 20.56 -10.57 -10.06
N GLY A 130 20.87 -11.75 -10.56
CA GLY A 130 19.90 -12.81 -10.83
C GLY A 130 20.38 -14.14 -10.28
N PHE A 131 19.50 -14.90 -9.65
CA PHE A 131 19.74 -16.28 -9.28
C PHE A 131 19.16 -17.20 -10.37
N GLN A 132 20.04 -17.95 -11.02
CA GLN A 132 19.61 -19.00 -11.95
C GLN A 132 19.56 -20.34 -11.22
N TRP A 133 18.38 -20.89 -11.05
CA TRP A 133 18.20 -22.24 -10.54
C TRP A 133 17.68 -23.14 -11.68
N GLY A 134 18.58 -23.73 -12.42
CA GLY A 134 18.27 -24.50 -13.63
C GLY A 134 17.69 -23.59 -14.72
N ALA A 135 16.46 -23.81 -15.13
CA ALA A 135 15.75 -23.02 -16.15
C ALA A 135 14.91 -21.87 -15.57
N LEU A 136 14.92 -21.67 -14.23
CA LEU A 136 14.21 -20.57 -13.55
C LEU A 136 15.19 -19.42 -13.30
N MET A 137 14.83 -18.24 -13.80
CA MET A 137 15.51 -16.99 -13.49
C MET A 137 14.71 -16.24 -12.43
N ILE A 138 15.28 -16.06 -11.25
CA ILE A 138 14.73 -15.22 -10.19
C ILE A 138 15.58 -13.95 -10.11
N ASN A 139 15.01 -12.82 -10.49
CA ASN A 139 15.68 -11.54 -10.36
C ASN A 139 15.79 -11.16 -8.87
N ALA A 140 16.93 -10.59 -8.48
CA ALA A 140 17.13 -10.17 -7.10
C ALA A 140 16.07 -9.15 -6.64
N GLU A 141 15.57 -8.33 -7.55
CA GLU A 141 14.46 -7.40 -7.29
C GLU A 141 13.22 -8.13 -6.76
N GLN A 142 12.85 -9.27 -7.38
CA GLN A 142 11.71 -10.09 -6.93
C GLN A 142 11.94 -10.68 -5.54
N ALA A 143 13.14 -11.19 -5.29
CA ALA A 143 13.49 -11.73 -3.99
C ALA A 143 13.48 -10.66 -2.88
N VAL A 144 14.01 -9.47 -3.19
CA VAL A 144 13.99 -8.32 -2.26
C VAL A 144 12.55 -7.85 -1.97
N VAL A 145 11.70 -7.77 -2.99
CA VAL A 145 10.28 -7.41 -2.80
C VAL A 145 9.58 -8.39 -1.86
N VAL A 146 9.72 -9.69 -2.10
CA VAL A 146 9.10 -10.73 -1.25
C VAL A 146 9.67 -10.68 0.16
N GLY A 147 11.00 -10.59 0.30
CA GLY A 147 11.67 -10.51 1.60
C GLY A 147 11.31 -9.26 2.40
N ALA A 148 11.29 -8.09 1.76
CA ALA A 148 10.90 -6.83 2.38
C ALA A 148 9.43 -6.83 2.80
N THR A 149 8.54 -7.39 1.95
CA THR A 149 7.12 -7.54 2.29
C THR A 149 6.94 -8.44 3.51
N ALA A 150 7.61 -9.60 3.54
CA ALA A 150 7.55 -10.52 4.68
C ALA A 150 8.08 -9.87 5.96
N ALA A 151 9.22 -9.16 5.88
CA ALA A 151 9.79 -8.43 7.01
C ALA A 151 8.84 -7.35 7.54
N LEU A 152 8.26 -6.54 6.65
CA LEU A 152 7.32 -5.50 7.03
C LEU A 152 6.04 -6.09 7.66
N CYS A 153 5.50 -7.17 7.09
CA CYS A 153 4.36 -7.88 7.67
C CYS A 153 4.67 -8.41 9.06
N LEU A 154 5.87 -8.96 9.27
CA LEU A 154 6.31 -9.42 10.59
C LEU A 154 6.40 -8.27 11.58
N VAL A 155 7.01 -7.15 11.19
CA VAL A 155 7.11 -5.94 12.03
C VAL A 155 5.72 -5.42 12.41
N LEU A 156 4.80 -5.30 11.45
CA LEU A 156 3.43 -4.89 11.73
C LEU A 156 2.70 -5.89 12.64
N TYR A 157 2.85 -7.19 12.39
CA TYR A 157 2.26 -8.22 13.25
C TYR A 157 2.76 -8.09 14.70
N LEU A 158 4.06 -7.95 14.91
CA LEU A 158 4.65 -7.75 16.24
C LEU A 158 4.15 -6.45 16.87
N LEU A 159 4.06 -5.37 16.10
CA LEU A 159 3.54 -4.09 16.56
C LEU A 159 2.09 -4.23 17.04
N PHE A 160 1.22 -4.83 16.23
CA PHE A 160 -0.21 -4.97 16.58
C PHE A 160 -0.45 -5.95 17.72
N LYS A 161 0.35 -7.02 17.83
CA LYS A 161 0.14 -8.07 18.84
C LYS A 161 0.79 -7.75 20.20
N HIS A 162 1.98 -7.13 20.18
CA HIS A 162 2.81 -7.03 21.39
C HIS A 162 2.97 -5.60 21.92
N THR A 163 2.46 -4.56 21.22
CA THR A 163 2.59 -3.19 21.72
C THR A 163 1.28 -2.64 22.26
N LYS A 164 1.38 -1.74 23.25
CA LYS A 164 0.22 -1.02 23.78
C LYS A 164 -0.51 -0.22 22.70
N LEU A 165 0.25 0.34 21.75
CA LEU A 165 -0.31 1.05 20.58
C LEU A 165 -1.15 0.12 19.70
N GLY A 166 -0.64 -1.07 19.39
CA GLY A 166 -1.36 -2.04 18.59
C GLY A 166 -2.66 -2.50 19.26
N ILE A 167 -2.62 -2.76 20.57
CA ILE A 167 -3.83 -3.14 21.34
C ILE A 167 -4.85 -1.99 21.33
N ALA A 168 -4.39 -0.74 21.52
CA ALA A 168 -5.26 0.43 21.47
C ALA A 168 -5.88 0.65 20.08
N MET A 169 -5.10 0.44 19.02
CA MET A 169 -5.61 0.47 17.63
C MET A 169 -6.65 -0.62 17.37
N GLN A 170 -6.45 -1.84 17.88
CA GLN A 170 -7.44 -2.91 17.77
C GLN A 170 -8.73 -2.58 18.52
N ALA A 171 -8.63 -2.05 19.74
CA ALA A 171 -9.80 -1.62 20.51
C ALA A 171 -10.59 -0.52 19.78
N MET A 172 -9.87 0.47 19.22
CA MET A 172 -10.46 1.55 18.45
C MET A 172 -11.15 1.04 17.16
N SER A 173 -10.58 0.04 16.48
CA SER A 173 -11.15 -0.53 15.26
C SER A 173 -12.43 -1.33 15.51
N GLN A 174 -12.67 -1.78 16.73
CA GLN A 174 -13.92 -2.46 17.09
C GLN A 174 -15.04 -1.49 17.46
N ASN A 175 -14.72 -0.44 18.22
CA ASN A 175 -15.67 0.61 18.58
C ASN A 175 -14.94 1.86 19.03
N GLN A 176 -14.88 2.87 18.16
CA GLN A 176 -14.20 4.14 18.44
C GLN A 176 -14.78 4.89 19.65
N LEU A 177 -16.12 4.86 19.79
CA LEU A 177 -16.81 5.58 20.87
C LEU A 177 -16.52 4.92 22.23
N ALA A 178 -16.60 3.58 22.29
CA ALA A 178 -16.26 2.84 23.50
C ALA A 178 -14.79 3.03 23.88
N ALA A 179 -13.88 2.98 22.92
CA ALA A 179 -12.46 3.24 23.13
C ALA A 179 -12.21 4.65 23.72
N TYR A 180 -12.91 5.65 23.18
CA TYR A 180 -12.83 7.03 23.70
C TYR A 180 -13.29 7.13 25.15
N TYR A 181 -14.41 6.52 25.52
CA TYR A 181 -14.90 6.51 26.90
C TYR A 181 -13.97 5.77 27.87
N MET A 182 -13.21 4.80 27.37
CA MET A 182 -12.18 4.10 28.15
C MET A 182 -10.85 4.89 28.25
N GLY A 183 -10.82 6.15 27.78
CA GLY A 183 -9.66 7.02 27.87
C GLY A 183 -8.61 6.82 26.78
N ILE A 184 -8.90 6.05 25.72
CA ILE A 184 -7.99 5.88 24.60
C ILE A 184 -8.00 7.16 23.76
N PRO A 185 -6.82 7.77 23.44
CA PRO A 185 -6.75 9.01 22.67
C PRO A 185 -6.96 8.75 21.16
N VAL A 186 -8.22 8.53 20.76
CA VAL A 186 -8.62 8.13 19.38
C VAL A 186 -8.03 9.04 18.32
N LYS A 187 -8.10 10.39 18.52
CA LYS A 187 -7.56 11.37 17.57
C LYS A 187 -6.06 11.18 17.33
N ARG A 188 -5.27 10.95 18.38
CA ARG A 188 -3.82 10.74 18.24
C ARG A 188 -3.50 9.40 17.58
N LEU A 189 -4.30 8.38 17.88
CA LEU A 189 -4.14 7.06 17.25
C LEU A 189 -4.45 7.11 15.77
N ASN A 190 -5.48 7.84 15.33
CA ASN A 190 -5.77 8.04 13.91
C ASN A 190 -4.55 8.65 13.18
N SER A 191 -3.95 9.71 13.75
CA SER A 191 -2.74 10.31 13.15
C SER A 191 -1.57 9.33 13.07
N MET A 192 -1.40 8.46 14.08
CA MET A 192 -0.37 7.42 14.06
C MET A 192 -0.65 6.33 13.01
N VAL A 193 -1.91 5.95 12.82
CA VAL A 193 -2.29 4.99 11.76
C VAL A 193 -2.00 5.55 10.37
N TRP A 194 -2.32 6.82 10.14
CA TRP A 194 -1.99 7.48 8.88
C TRP A 194 -0.49 7.57 8.64
N ALA A 195 0.29 7.86 9.70
CA ALA A 195 1.75 7.83 9.64
C ALA A 195 2.27 6.43 9.26
N LEU A 196 1.75 5.36 9.89
CA LEU A 196 2.10 3.98 9.56
C LEU A 196 1.70 3.61 8.13
N ALA A 197 0.50 3.98 7.70
CA ALA A 197 0.03 3.70 6.34
C ALA A 197 0.89 4.40 5.28
N ALA A 198 1.31 5.65 5.54
CA ALA A 198 2.22 6.38 4.66
C ALA A 198 3.65 5.79 4.66
N MET A 199 4.15 5.27 5.79
CA MET A 199 5.41 4.52 5.84
C MET A 199 5.36 3.25 4.99
N VAL A 200 4.28 2.47 5.11
CA VAL A 200 4.06 1.26 4.31
C VAL A 200 3.97 1.60 2.82
N ALA A 201 3.27 2.69 2.48
CA ALA A 201 3.20 3.20 1.12
C ALA A 201 4.58 3.58 0.58
N ALA A 202 5.42 4.23 1.39
CA ALA A 202 6.80 4.58 0.99
C ALA A 202 7.63 3.33 0.66
N VAL A 203 7.55 2.29 1.49
CA VAL A 203 8.23 1.02 1.22
C VAL A 203 7.72 0.39 -0.09
N ALA A 204 6.40 0.35 -0.29
CA ALA A 204 5.82 -0.16 -1.53
C ALA A 204 6.29 0.64 -2.76
N GLY A 205 6.35 1.96 -2.67
CA GLY A 205 6.85 2.84 -3.73
C GLY A 205 8.33 2.61 -4.07
N LEU A 206 9.17 2.46 -3.05
CA LEU A 206 10.59 2.18 -3.21
C LEU A 206 10.88 0.80 -3.80
N LEU A 207 10.06 -0.20 -3.44
CA LEU A 207 10.17 -1.55 -4.01
C LEU A 207 9.63 -1.62 -5.44
N LEU A 208 8.66 -0.78 -5.78
CA LEU A 208 8.09 -0.69 -7.12
C LEU A 208 8.98 0.12 -8.08
N ALA A 209 9.69 1.12 -7.58
CA ALA A 209 10.49 2.06 -8.36
C ALA A 209 11.50 1.41 -9.33
N PRO A 210 12.26 0.36 -8.97
CA PRO A 210 13.16 -0.32 -9.91
C PRO A 210 12.44 -1.02 -11.05
N ILE A 211 11.18 -1.45 -10.85
CA ILE A 211 10.38 -2.22 -11.80
C ILE A 211 9.66 -1.31 -12.80
N THR A 212 9.06 -0.20 -12.31
CA THR A 212 8.18 0.68 -13.12
C THR A 212 8.75 2.06 -13.35
N PHE A 213 9.93 2.36 -12.83
CA PHE A 213 10.51 3.68 -12.74
C PHE A 213 9.73 4.64 -11.81
N VAL A 214 10.34 5.75 -11.42
CA VAL A 214 9.71 6.80 -10.61
C VAL A 214 9.18 7.88 -11.54
N HIS A 215 7.90 8.11 -11.53
CA HIS A 215 7.22 9.14 -12.33
C HIS A 215 5.90 9.58 -11.66
N ALA A 216 5.40 10.76 -12.00
CA ALA A 216 4.22 11.36 -11.38
C ALA A 216 2.92 10.52 -11.51
N ASN A 217 2.81 9.68 -12.53
CA ASN A 217 1.63 8.83 -12.74
C ASN A 217 1.69 7.49 -11.97
N MET A 218 2.79 7.22 -11.24
CA MET A 218 2.97 6.01 -10.46
C MET A 218 1.85 5.80 -9.42
N GLY A 219 1.27 6.90 -8.92
CA GLY A 219 0.14 6.85 -7.98
C GLY A 219 -1.09 6.08 -8.48
N PHE A 220 -1.32 6.03 -9.80
CA PHE A 220 -2.43 5.24 -10.38
C PHE A 220 -2.29 3.73 -10.16
N ILE A 221 -1.07 3.23 -9.92
CA ILE A 221 -0.86 1.82 -9.57
C ILE A 221 -1.52 1.50 -8.22
N GLY A 222 -1.63 2.50 -7.34
CA GLY A 222 -2.37 2.37 -6.09
C GLY A 222 -3.85 2.00 -6.31
N LEU A 223 -4.48 2.50 -7.38
CA LEU A 223 -5.85 2.13 -7.73
C LEU A 223 -5.97 0.66 -8.15
N LYS A 224 -4.91 0.09 -8.76
CA LYS A 224 -4.85 -1.35 -9.09
C LYS A 224 -4.68 -2.23 -7.84
N ALA A 225 -4.14 -1.68 -6.75
CA ALA A 225 -4.03 -2.38 -5.48
C ALA A 225 -5.33 -2.34 -4.65
N PHE A 226 -6.26 -1.46 -4.97
CA PHE A 226 -7.58 -1.42 -4.32
C PHE A 226 -8.37 -2.75 -4.44
N PRO A 227 -8.45 -3.39 -5.62
CA PRO A 227 -8.93 -4.76 -5.75
C PRO A 227 -8.33 -5.75 -4.75
N ALA A 228 -7.05 -5.65 -4.46
CA ALA A 228 -6.40 -6.53 -3.49
C ALA A 228 -6.94 -6.34 -2.06
N ALA A 229 -7.20 -5.10 -1.65
CA ALA A 229 -7.81 -4.80 -0.35
C ALA A 229 -9.25 -5.32 -0.26
N VAL A 230 -10.03 -5.22 -1.35
CA VAL A 230 -11.41 -5.72 -1.43
C VAL A 230 -11.43 -7.25 -1.35
N VAL A 231 -10.62 -7.93 -2.18
CA VAL A 231 -10.53 -9.41 -2.20
C VAL A 231 -10.04 -9.94 -0.86
N GLY A 232 -9.03 -9.29 -0.28
CA GLY A 232 -8.52 -9.66 1.04
C GLY A 232 -9.52 -9.43 2.18
N GLY A 233 -10.37 -8.41 2.03
CA GLY A 233 -11.31 -7.91 3.05
C GLY A 233 -10.73 -6.76 3.85
N PHE A 234 -11.40 -5.61 3.86
CA PHE A 234 -10.97 -4.38 4.54
C PHE A 234 -10.81 -4.49 6.07
N GLY A 235 -11.37 -5.54 6.67
CA GLY A 235 -11.24 -5.82 8.10
C GLY A 235 -9.95 -6.55 8.50
N SER A 236 -9.15 -7.06 7.54
CA SER A 236 -8.06 -8.00 7.83
C SER A 236 -6.73 -7.57 7.21
N LEU A 237 -5.72 -7.32 8.07
CA LEU A 237 -4.35 -7.03 7.60
C LEU A 237 -3.71 -8.22 6.87
N PRO A 238 -3.79 -9.48 7.38
CA PRO A 238 -3.33 -10.64 6.62
C PRO A 238 -4.10 -10.82 5.31
N GLY A 239 -5.41 -10.49 5.32
CA GLY A 239 -6.26 -10.52 4.14
C GLY A 239 -5.73 -9.63 3.01
N ALA A 240 -5.29 -8.43 3.32
CA ALA A 240 -4.72 -7.50 2.32
C ALA A 240 -3.53 -8.11 1.56
N ILE A 241 -2.65 -8.83 2.26
CA ILE A 241 -1.51 -9.51 1.62
C ILE A 241 -1.96 -10.67 0.75
N VAL A 242 -2.86 -11.52 1.27
CA VAL A 242 -3.40 -12.64 0.49
C VAL A 242 -4.15 -12.13 -0.74
N GLY A 243 -4.98 -11.10 -0.59
CA GLY A 243 -5.66 -10.45 -1.70
C GLY A 243 -4.68 -9.88 -2.74
N GLY A 244 -3.59 -9.26 -2.26
CA GLY A 244 -2.50 -8.79 -3.12
C GLY A 244 -1.87 -9.91 -3.92
N LEU A 245 -1.53 -11.03 -3.28
CA LEU A 245 -0.95 -12.20 -3.94
C LEU A 245 -1.90 -12.79 -4.99
N VAL A 246 -3.20 -12.92 -4.66
CA VAL A 246 -4.22 -13.40 -5.60
C VAL A 246 -4.30 -12.50 -6.82
N ILE A 247 -4.43 -11.18 -6.63
CA ILE A 247 -4.54 -10.23 -7.74
C ILE A 247 -3.26 -10.20 -8.58
N GLY A 248 -2.07 -10.18 -7.95
CA GLY A 248 -0.80 -10.17 -8.67
C GLY A 248 -0.57 -11.41 -9.52
N VAL A 249 -0.92 -12.60 -9.00
CA VAL A 249 -0.83 -13.84 -9.76
C VAL A 249 -1.84 -13.86 -10.92
N VAL A 250 -3.08 -13.46 -10.67
CA VAL A 250 -4.12 -13.38 -11.72
C VAL A 250 -3.71 -12.39 -12.81
N GLU A 251 -3.21 -11.21 -12.45
CA GLU A 251 -2.74 -10.20 -13.40
C GLU A 251 -1.57 -10.72 -14.25
N SER A 252 -0.62 -11.43 -13.63
CA SER A 252 0.53 -12.01 -14.32
C SER A 252 0.12 -13.11 -15.32
N LEU A 253 -0.81 -14.00 -14.91
CA LEU A 253 -1.30 -15.06 -15.76
C LEU A 253 -2.19 -14.53 -16.88
N SER A 254 -3.10 -13.61 -16.58
CA SER A 254 -3.98 -13.01 -17.58
C SER A 254 -3.22 -12.22 -18.63
N GLY A 255 -2.16 -11.50 -18.24
CA GLY A 255 -1.32 -10.75 -19.17
C GLY A 255 -0.53 -11.63 -20.15
N PHE A 256 -0.36 -12.91 -19.85
CA PHE A 256 0.34 -13.85 -20.74
C PHE A 256 -0.62 -14.70 -21.59
N TYR A 257 -1.73 -15.16 -21.00
CA TYR A 257 -2.64 -16.11 -21.66
C TYR A 257 -3.82 -15.44 -22.37
N LEU A 258 -4.15 -14.19 -22.02
CA LEU A 258 -5.29 -13.47 -22.59
C LEU A 258 -4.80 -12.34 -23.51
N PRO A 259 -5.66 -11.85 -24.42
CA PRO A 259 -5.33 -10.74 -25.32
C PRO A 259 -4.90 -9.47 -24.57
N ASP A 260 -4.15 -8.59 -25.25
CA ASP A 260 -3.73 -7.31 -24.73
C ASP A 260 -4.92 -6.50 -24.17
N GLY A 261 -4.70 -5.89 -22.99
CA GLY A 261 -5.74 -5.15 -22.26
C GLY A 261 -6.48 -5.95 -21.18
N PHE A 262 -6.51 -7.28 -21.25
CA PHE A 262 -7.11 -8.11 -20.21
C PHE A 262 -6.30 -8.12 -18.90
N LYS A 263 -5.01 -7.82 -18.97
CA LYS A 263 -4.14 -7.76 -17.79
C LYS A 263 -4.73 -6.87 -16.69
N ASP A 264 -5.11 -5.65 -17.04
CA ASP A 264 -5.67 -4.68 -16.10
C ASP A 264 -7.12 -5.00 -15.70
N THR A 265 -7.89 -5.54 -16.65
CA THR A 265 -9.31 -5.88 -16.45
C THR A 265 -9.49 -7.10 -15.56
N ALA A 266 -8.58 -8.06 -15.59
CA ALA A 266 -8.68 -9.32 -14.84
C ALA A 266 -8.78 -9.09 -13.33
N ALA A 267 -8.03 -8.13 -12.78
CA ALA A 267 -8.10 -7.78 -11.37
C ALA A 267 -9.52 -7.35 -10.94
N TYR A 268 -10.18 -6.54 -11.77
CA TYR A 268 -11.55 -6.06 -11.49
C TYR A 268 -12.60 -7.16 -11.68
N ILE A 269 -12.40 -8.07 -12.64
CA ILE A 269 -13.27 -9.25 -12.81
C ILE A 269 -13.22 -10.13 -11.56
N VAL A 270 -12.04 -10.37 -11.01
CA VAL A 270 -11.87 -11.13 -9.75
C VAL A 270 -12.62 -10.45 -8.60
N VAL A 271 -12.52 -9.12 -8.49
CA VAL A 271 -13.27 -8.36 -7.47
C VAL A 271 -14.78 -8.55 -7.64
N LEU A 272 -15.30 -8.42 -8.86
CA LEU A 272 -16.74 -8.59 -9.13
C LEU A 272 -17.21 -10.00 -8.72
N ILE A 273 -16.49 -11.03 -9.14
CA ILE A 273 -16.81 -12.41 -8.75
C ILE A 273 -16.74 -12.56 -7.22
N MET A 274 -15.70 -12.00 -6.61
CA MET A 274 -15.50 -12.09 -5.16
C MET A 274 -16.63 -11.41 -4.38
N LEU A 275 -17.04 -10.22 -4.79
CA LEU A 275 -18.16 -9.51 -4.14
C LEU A 275 -19.50 -10.23 -4.31
N MET A 276 -19.69 -10.96 -5.41
CA MET A 276 -20.90 -11.77 -5.62
C MET A 276 -20.93 -13.02 -4.71
N VAL A 277 -19.76 -13.64 -4.48
CA VAL A 277 -19.67 -14.91 -3.71
C VAL A 277 -19.39 -14.65 -2.23
N MET A 278 -18.48 -13.72 -1.92
CA MET A 278 -18.02 -13.36 -0.58
C MET A 278 -17.94 -11.83 -0.41
N PRO A 279 -19.07 -11.15 -0.14
CA PRO A 279 -19.13 -9.69 -0.09
C PRO A 279 -18.23 -9.04 0.96
N ASN A 280 -17.80 -9.79 1.98
CA ASN A 280 -16.89 -9.32 3.02
C ASN A 280 -15.39 -9.57 2.69
N GLY A 281 -15.08 -10.16 1.53
CA GLY A 281 -13.74 -10.61 1.18
C GLY A 281 -13.34 -11.94 1.83
N LEU A 282 -12.12 -12.44 1.51
CA LEU A 282 -11.63 -13.75 1.99
C LEU A 282 -11.50 -13.83 3.52
N PHE A 283 -11.13 -12.74 4.16
CA PHE A 283 -10.88 -12.66 5.61
C PHE A 283 -11.73 -11.57 6.29
N GLY A 284 -12.82 -11.14 5.65
CA GLY A 284 -13.71 -10.14 6.22
C GLY A 284 -14.49 -10.71 7.43
N GLU A 285 -14.63 -9.90 8.47
CA GLU A 285 -15.46 -10.25 9.62
C GLU A 285 -16.94 -10.28 9.22
N THR A 286 -17.59 -11.41 9.45
CA THR A 286 -19.04 -11.51 9.32
C THR A 286 -19.68 -10.80 10.52
N THR A 287 -19.93 -9.51 10.42
CA THR A 287 -20.81 -8.82 11.36
C THR A 287 -22.22 -9.38 11.18
N ARG A 288 -22.60 -10.36 12.01
CA ARG A 288 -24.01 -10.72 12.16
C ARG A 288 -24.72 -9.48 12.68
N LYS A 289 -25.45 -8.77 11.81
CA LYS A 289 -26.48 -7.82 12.27
C LYS A 289 -27.39 -8.62 13.18
N LYS A 290 -27.33 -8.36 14.50
CA LYS A 290 -28.39 -8.74 15.40
C LYS A 290 -29.60 -7.91 14.95
N VAL A 291 -30.57 -8.59 14.32
CA VAL A 291 -31.91 -8.09 14.08
C VAL A 291 -32.61 -7.95 15.42
#